data_3e59f497497d55738f0965de74a6c72f
#
_entry.id   3e59f497497d55738f0965de74a6c72f
#
_cell.length_a   1.000
_cell.length_b   1.000
_cell.length_c   1.000
_cell.angle_alpha   90.00
_cell.angle_beta   90.00
_cell.angle_gamma   90.00
#
_symmetry.space_group_name_H-M   'P 1'
#
loop_
_entity.id
_entity.type
_entity.pdbx_description
1 polymer ?
#
loop_
_entity_poly.entity_id
_entity_poly.type
_entity_poly.pdbx_seq_one_letter_code
_entity_poly.pdbx_strand_id
1 'polypeptide(L)'
;VFVYSTCRDCGGLLHVTDGDTVHPGCTPKPTKVERLAREWREATEIGDEQKADELQHQIDEIDCRPPRLLDAALLYTQWGWPVFPLKPHTKVPATRNGFKNATTNPRHIRGWWTKHPDCNIGIPTGLAFDVIDVDVPDGPATYARLIADDLIPDVHGQVATASGGLHLYIPASGDGNRAGIEPGIDYRGHGGYVVAPPSTLGARGRAWYWTVAPSPLLTAVTA
;
A
#
# COMPACT_ATOMS: atom_id res chain seq x y z
N VAL A 1 2.72 16.25 0.81
CA VAL A 1 1.55 15.75 0.06
C VAL A 1 2.11 15.04 -1.16
N PHE A 2 1.94 13.71 -1.24
CA PHE A 2 2.41 12.94 -2.39
C PHE A 2 1.25 12.81 -3.39
N VAL A 3 1.46 13.29 -4.60
CA VAL A 3 0.49 13.17 -5.70
C VAL A 3 0.89 11.98 -6.57
N TYR A 4 -0.04 11.04 -6.77
CA TYR A 4 0.15 9.89 -7.65
C TYR A 4 -0.69 10.07 -8.92
N SER A 5 -0.10 9.82 -10.09
CA SER A 5 -0.83 9.77 -11.36
C SER A 5 -0.67 8.40 -12.04
N THR A 6 -1.69 7.99 -12.81
CA THR A 6 -1.63 6.75 -13.59
C THR A 6 -1.34 7.03 -15.05
N CYS A 7 -0.34 6.36 -15.63
CA CYS A 7 -0.13 6.39 -17.08
C CYS A 7 -1.22 5.58 -17.79
N ARG A 8 -1.94 6.20 -18.72
CA ARG A 8 -3.09 5.58 -19.42
C ARG A 8 -2.65 4.47 -20.38
N ASP A 9 -1.44 4.58 -20.97
CA ASP A 9 -0.99 3.64 -21.99
C ASP A 9 -0.32 2.40 -21.39
N CYS A 10 0.30 2.51 -20.21
CA CYS A 10 0.91 1.38 -19.52
C CYS A 10 0.18 1.02 -18.20
N GLY A 11 -0.77 1.83 -17.73
CA GLY A 11 -1.52 1.60 -16.49
C GLY A 11 -0.67 1.73 -15.22
N GLY A 12 0.53 2.30 -15.30
CA GLY A 12 1.43 2.50 -14.16
C GLY A 12 1.09 3.78 -13.40
N LEU A 13 1.17 3.71 -12.06
CA LEU A 13 1.15 4.88 -11.17
C LEU A 13 2.54 5.54 -11.22
N LEU A 14 2.59 6.85 -11.45
CA LEU A 14 3.81 7.64 -11.42
C LEU A 14 3.90 8.39 -10.10
N HIS A 15 5.04 8.27 -9.44
CA HIS A 15 5.39 9.11 -8.31
C HIS A 15 5.87 10.46 -8.86
N VAL A 16 5.15 11.54 -8.57
CA VAL A 16 5.58 12.88 -8.96
C VAL A 16 6.32 13.49 -7.78
N THR A 17 7.65 13.46 -7.82
CA THR A 17 8.50 14.39 -7.07
C THR A 17 8.79 15.60 -7.96
N ASP A 18 9.02 16.77 -7.37
CA ASP A 18 9.35 18.02 -8.06
C ASP A 18 10.60 17.90 -8.96
N GLY A 19 10.48 17.28 -10.09
CA GLY A 19 11.55 17.10 -11.08
C GLY A 19 11.45 15.77 -11.80
N ASP A 20 10.65 15.75 -12.84
CA ASP A 20 10.74 14.92 -14.03
C ASP A 20 11.11 13.43 -13.91
N THR A 21 10.11 12.56 -14.07
CA THR A 21 10.31 11.40 -14.90
C THR A 21 9.02 11.00 -15.61
N VAL A 22 8.84 11.59 -16.77
CA VAL A 22 7.90 11.11 -17.79
C VAL A 22 8.58 9.95 -18.50
N HIS A 23 7.90 8.80 -18.64
CA HIS A 23 8.34 7.77 -19.58
C HIS A 23 8.57 8.42 -20.95
N PRO A 24 9.71 8.21 -21.61
CA PRO A 24 9.96 8.78 -22.94
C PRO A 24 8.83 8.32 -23.89
N GLY A 25 8.02 9.28 -24.36
CA GLY A 25 6.90 9.03 -25.28
C GLY A 25 5.50 9.06 -24.70
N CYS A 26 5.31 9.14 -23.39
CA CYS A 26 4.00 9.36 -22.78
C CYS A 26 3.82 10.81 -22.33
N THR A 27 2.89 11.53 -22.95
CA THR A 27 2.33 12.75 -22.34
C THR A 27 1.18 12.30 -21.44
N PRO A 28 1.30 12.43 -20.09
CA PRO A 28 0.23 12.03 -19.20
C PRO A 28 -0.99 12.90 -19.48
N LYS A 29 -2.13 12.27 -19.73
CA LYS A 29 -3.40 13.01 -19.70
C LYS A 29 -3.66 13.43 -18.25
N PRO A 30 -4.10 14.69 -18.01
CA PRO A 30 -4.37 15.16 -16.67
C PRO A 30 -5.36 14.23 -15.97
N THR A 31 -5.04 13.87 -14.72
CA THR A 31 -5.94 13.10 -13.84
C THR A 31 -7.26 13.84 -13.66
N LYS A 32 -8.28 13.13 -13.15
CA LYS A 32 -9.56 13.79 -12.82
C LYS A 32 -9.34 14.92 -11.81
N VAL A 33 -8.49 14.71 -10.80
CA VAL A 33 -8.15 15.72 -9.79
C VAL A 33 -7.47 16.94 -10.41
N GLU A 34 -6.47 16.74 -11.28
CA GLU A 34 -5.77 17.84 -11.95
C GLU A 34 -6.71 18.67 -12.85
N ARG A 35 -7.67 18.01 -13.50
CA ARG A 35 -8.71 18.72 -14.29
C ARG A 35 -9.60 19.53 -13.39
N LEU A 36 -10.13 18.94 -12.32
CA LEU A 36 -10.98 19.63 -11.35
C LEU A 36 -10.24 20.80 -10.66
N ALA A 37 -8.97 20.59 -10.30
CA ALA A 37 -8.15 21.64 -9.70
C ALA A 37 -7.85 22.80 -10.67
N ARG A 38 -7.77 22.53 -11.97
CA ARG A 38 -7.67 23.60 -12.99
C ARG A 38 -9.00 24.34 -13.12
N GLU A 39 -10.11 23.64 -13.27
CA GLU A 39 -11.44 24.22 -13.35
C GLU A 39 -11.79 25.01 -12.09
N TRP A 40 -11.38 24.55 -10.91
CA TRP A 40 -11.51 25.25 -9.64
C TRP A 40 -10.76 26.60 -9.65
N ARG A 41 -9.51 26.62 -10.13
CA ARG A 41 -8.73 27.85 -10.25
C ARG A 41 -9.39 28.84 -11.21
N GLU A 42 -9.85 28.36 -12.36
CA GLU A 42 -10.57 29.18 -13.35
C GLU A 42 -11.85 29.78 -12.73
N ALA A 43 -12.64 28.98 -12.01
CA ALA A 43 -13.85 29.46 -11.32
C ALA A 43 -13.53 30.52 -10.26
N THR A 44 -12.45 30.34 -9.49
CA THR A 44 -11.99 31.29 -8.48
C THR A 44 -11.52 32.61 -9.12
N GLU A 45 -10.77 32.56 -10.22
CA GLU A 45 -10.27 33.72 -10.94
C GLU A 45 -11.39 34.59 -11.53
N ILE A 46 -12.49 33.97 -11.98
CA ILE A 46 -13.67 34.70 -12.51
C ILE A 46 -14.69 35.08 -11.44
N GLY A 47 -14.46 34.71 -10.17
CA GLY A 47 -15.34 35.05 -9.03
C GLY A 47 -16.62 34.19 -8.96
N ASP A 48 -16.65 33.03 -9.60
CA ASP A 48 -17.77 32.07 -9.52
C ASP A 48 -17.59 31.20 -8.26
N GLU A 49 -17.96 31.79 -7.11
CA GLU A 49 -17.80 31.13 -5.80
C GLU A 49 -18.59 29.81 -5.70
N GLN A 50 -19.81 29.78 -6.26
CA GLN A 50 -20.66 28.58 -6.20
C GLN A 50 -20.03 27.40 -6.95
N LYS A 51 -19.47 27.65 -8.13
CA LYS A 51 -18.79 26.64 -8.92
C LYS A 51 -17.46 26.22 -8.29
N ALA A 52 -16.71 27.16 -7.70
CA ALA A 52 -15.50 26.86 -6.97
C ALA A 52 -15.75 25.94 -5.76
N ASP A 53 -16.80 26.21 -4.98
CA ASP A 53 -17.18 25.36 -3.84
C ASP A 53 -17.60 23.94 -4.28
N GLU A 54 -18.38 23.83 -5.37
CA GLU A 54 -18.77 22.52 -5.93
C GLU A 54 -17.57 21.72 -6.42
N LEU A 55 -16.61 22.36 -7.10
CA LEU A 55 -15.39 21.72 -7.58
C LEU A 55 -14.47 21.33 -6.43
N GLN A 56 -14.36 22.16 -5.38
CA GLN A 56 -13.62 21.83 -4.16
C GLN A 56 -14.20 20.60 -3.49
N HIS A 57 -15.53 20.52 -3.35
CA HIS A 57 -16.20 19.35 -2.78
C HIS A 57 -15.93 18.08 -3.60
N GLN A 58 -15.95 18.17 -4.94
CA GLN A 58 -15.62 17.04 -5.81
C GLN A 58 -14.14 16.61 -5.70
N ILE A 59 -13.22 17.55 -5.50
CA ILE A 59 -11.80 17.29 -5.26
C ILE A 59 -11.64 16.55 -3.93
N ASP A 60 -12.27 17.05 -2.87
CA ASP A 60 -12.20 16.47 -1.53
C ASP A 60 -12.79 15.04 -1.49
N GLU A 61 -13.89 14.81 -2.21
CA GLU A 61 -14.46 13.46 -2.34
C GLU A 61 -13.51 12.46 -3.02
N ILE A 62 -12.69 12.92 -3.98
CA ILE A 62 -11.74 12.07 -4.68
C ILE A 62 -10.52 11.83 -3.80
N ASP A 63 -10.03 12.86 -3.12
CA ASP A 63 -8.84 12.78 -2.26
C ASP A 63 -9.12 11.97 -0.99
N CYS A 64 -10.35 12.02 -0.46
CA CYS A 64 -10.81 11.22 0.68
C CYS A 64 -11.23 9.79 0.30
N ARG A 65 -11.32 9.45 -0.99
CA ARG A 65 -11.68 8.10 -1.39
C ARG A 65 -10.50 7.14 -1.15
N PRO A 66 -10.69 6.08 -0.36
CA PRO A 66 -9.61 5.12 -0.15
C PRO A 66 -9.15 4.54 -1.49
N PRO A 67 -7.84 4.35 -1.70
CA PRO A 67 -7.32 3.79 -2.94
C PRO A 67 -7.99 2.45 -3.20
N ARG A 68 -8.38 2.20 -4.46
CA ARG A 68 -8.98 0.91 -4.82
C ARG A 68 -7.94 -0.20 -4.64
N LEU A 69 -8.38 -1.38 -4.21
CA LEU A 69 -7.51 -2.53 -3.98
C LEU A 69 -6.67 -2.89 -5.21
N LEU A 70 -7.26 -2.80 -6.41
CA LEU A 70 -6.52 -3.00 -7.66
C LEU A 70 -5.39 -1.98 -7.86
N ASP A 71 -5.66 -0.70 -7.62
CA ASP A 71 -4.67 0.35 -7.84
C ASP A 71 -3.49 0.20 -6.86
N ALA A 72 -3.78 -0.12 -5.61
CA ALA A 72 -2.76 -0.42 -4.61
C ALA A 72 -1.96 -1.69 -4.95
N ALA A 73 -2.62 -2.76 -5.40
CA ALA A 73 -1.93 -3.98 -5.82
C ALA A 73 -0.98 -3.72 -7.00
N LEU A 74 -1.38 -2.89 -7.97
CA LEU A 74 -0.53 -2.50 -9.08
C LEU A 74 0.64 -1.61 -8.65
N LEU A 75 0.41 -0.69 -7.68
CA LEU A 75 1.48 0.13 -7.10
C LEU A 75 2.56 -0.74 -6.43
N TYR A 76 2.17 -1.73 -5.63
CA TYR A 76 3.12 -2.63 -4.99
C TYR A 76 4.00 -3.36 -6.01
N THR A 77 3.45 -3.73 -7.16
CA THR A 77 4.27 -4.38 -8.19
C THR A 77 5.25 -3.46 -8.90
N GLN A 78 4.99 -2.16 -8.93
CA GLN A 78 5.97 -1.16 -9.40
C GLN A 78 7.17 -1.05 -8.45
N TRP A 79 6.96 -1.34 -7.16
CA TRP A 79 8.03 -1.45 -6.16
C TRP A 79 8.75 -2.81 -6.21
N GLY A 80 8.40 -3.67 -7.18
CA GLY A 80 8.93 -5.02 -7.27
C GLY A 80 8.33 -6.02 -6.27
N TRP A 81 7.28 -5.64 -5.54
CA TRP A 81 6.64 -6.48 -4.54
C TRP A 81 5.60 -7.38 -5.20
N PRO A 82 5.76 -8.72 -5.18
CA PRO A 82 4.74 -9.62 -5.71
C PRO A 82 3.51 -9.61 -4.80
N VAL A 83 2.32 -9.59 -5.42
CA VAL A 83 1.05 -9.59 -4.69
C VAL A 83 0.19 -10.79 -5.04
N PHE A 84 -0.74 -11.14 -4.15
CA PHE A 84 -1.77 -12.15 -4.40
C PHE A 84 -3.07 -11.78 -3.68
N PRO A 85 -4.24 -12.22 -4.18
CA PRO A 85 -5.52 -11.90 -3.55
C PRO A 85 -5.76 -12.73 -2.29
N LEU A 86 -6.30 -12.07 -1.27
CA LEU A 86 -6.91 -12.68 -0.09
C LEU A 86 -8.42 -12.57 -0.21
N LYS A 87 -9.17 -13.47 0.44
CA LYS A 87 -10.64 -13.37 0.49
C LYS A 87 -11.07 -12.04 1.11
N PRO A 88 -12.17 -11.44 0.62
CA PRO A 88 -12.66 -10.16 1.12
C PRO A 88 -12.79 -10.13 2.64
N HIS A 89 -12.32 -9.04 3.25
CA HIS A 89 -12.40 -8.79 4.70
C HIS A 89 -11.74 -9.84 5.59
N THR A 90 -10.81 -10.64 5.05
CA THR A 90 -10.07 -11.67 5.79
C THR A 90 -8.57 -11.59 5.52
N LYS A 91 -7.82 -12.41 6.27
CA LYS A 91 -6.38 -12.65 6.03
C LYS A 91 -6.15 -13.91 5.16
N VAL A 92 -7.22 -14.63 4.76
CA VAL A 92 -7.14 -15.96 4.11
C VAL A 92 -6.85 -15.84 2.62
N PRO A 93 -5.84 -16.55 2.07
CA PRO A 93 -5.58 -16.58 0.64
C PRO A 93 -6.80 -16.99 -0.20
N ALA A 94 -7.01 -16.30 -1.32
CA ALA A 94 -8.02 -16.62 -2.32
C ALA A 94 -7.47 -17.49 -3.47
N THR A 95 -6.17 -17.68 -3.52
CA THR A 95 -5.48 -18.50 -4.53
C THR A 95 -5.28 -19.94 -4.06
N ARG A 96 -5.20 -20.89 -5.01
CA ARG A 96 -5.06 -22.32 -4.73
C ARG A 96 -3.80 -22.65 -3.90
N ASN A 97 -2.66 -22.02 -4.20
CA ASN A 97 -1.39 -22.30 -3.54
C ASN A 97 -0.99 -21.18 -2.56
N GLY A 98 -1.95 -20.37 -2.09
CA GLY A 98 -1.71 -19.29 -1.15
C GLY A 98 -0.72 -18.25 -1.71
N PHE A 99 0.18 -17.76 -0.87
CA PHE A 99 1.19 -16.76 -1.24
C PHE A 99 2.17 -17.23 -2.33
N LYS A 100 2.29 -18.53 -2.59
CA LYS A 100 3.13 -19.08 -3.68
C LYS A 100 2.62 -18.69 -5.07
N ASN A 101 1.38 -18.20 -5.20
CA ASN A 101 0.85 -17.66 -6.44
C ASN A 101 1.12 -16.14 -6.61
N ALA A 102 1.81 -15.51 -5.66
CA ALA A 102 2.11 -14.09 -5.75
C ALA A 102 2.90 -13.77 -7.02
N THR A 103 2.60 -12.62 -7.62
CA THR A 103 3.20 -12.20 -8.90
C THR A 103 3.32 -10.69 -8.99
N THR A 104 4.28 -10.23 -9.78
CA THR A 104 4.40 -8.83 -10.20
C THR A 104 3.79 -8.60 -11.60
N ASN A 105 3.21 -9.63 -12.24
CA ASN A 105 2.64 -9.50 -13.57
C ASN A 105 1.31 -8.72 -13.55
N PRO A 106 1.25 -7.50 -14.12
CA PRO A 106 0.06 -6.66 -14.05
C PRO A 106 -1.17 -7.28 -14.74
N ARG A 107 -0.98 -8.14 -15.74
CA ARG A 107 -2.07 -8.81 -16.45
C ARG A 107 -2.80 -9.80 -15.52
N HIS A 108 -2.06 -10.60 -14.75
CA HIS A 108 -2.65 -11.52 -13.77
C HIS A 108 -3.36 -10.76 -12.65
N ILE A 109 -2.75 -9.69 -12.15
CA ILE A 109 -3.31 -8.86 -11.08
C ILE A 109 -4.61 -8.21 -11.53
N ARG A 110 -4.64 -7.57 -12.70
CA ARG A 110 -5.89 -7.03 -13.28
C ARG A 110 -6.96 -8.13 -13.41
N GLY A 111 -6.59 -9.33 -13.88
CA GLY A 111 -7.51 -10.45 -14.00
C GLY A 111 -8.14 -10.86 -12.67
N TRP A 112 -7.36 -10.91 -11.58
CA TRP A 112 -7.88 -11.23 -10.24
C TRP A 112 -8.86 -10.18 -9.72
N TRP A 113 -8.45 -8.90 -9.69
CA TRP A 113 -9.27 -7.84 -9.11
C TRP A 113 -10.40 -7.36 -10.01
N THR A 114 -10.33 -7.57 -11.34
CA THR A 114 -11.51 -7.37 -12.21
C THR A 114 -12.60 -8.40 -11.90
N LYS A 115 -12.20 -9.65 -11.64
CA LYS A 115 -13.15 -10.73 -11.31
C LYS A 115 -13.64 -10.65 -9.87
N HIS A 116 -12.80 -10.21 -8.94
CA HIS A 116 -13.06 -10.16 -7.51
C HIS A 116 -12.54 -8.82 -6.93
N PRO A 117 -13.24 -7.69 -7.16
CA PRO A 117 -12.76 -6.35 -6.83
C PRO A 117 -12.54 -6.11 -5.33
N ASP A 118 -13.24 -6.85 -4.48
CA ASP A 118 -13.19 -6.69 -3.02
C ASP A 118 -12.14 -7.58 -2.33
N CYS A 119 -11.35 -8.34 -3.10
CA CYS A 119 -10.28 -9.16 -2.55
C CYS A 119 -9.20 -8.30 -1.91
N ASN A 120 -8.87 -8.60 -0.65
CA ASN A 120 -7.73 -8.01 0.06
C ASN A 120 -6.41 -8.35 -0.63
N ILE A 121 -5.35 -7.63 -0.27
CA ILE A 121 -4.01 -7.77 -0.84
C ILE A 121 -3.10 -8.48 0.16
N GLY A 122 -2.49 -9.59 -0.25
CA GLY A 122 -1.41 -10.24 0.45
C GLY A 122 -0.07 -10.00 -0.25
N ILE A 123 0.99 -9.81 0.52
CA ILE A 123 2.37 -9.66 0.01
C ILE A 123 3.26 -10.68 0.74
N PRO A 124 3.95 -11.59 0.03
CA PRO A 124 4.95 -12.47 0.63
C PRO A 124 6.08 -11.69 1.27
N THR A 125 6.53 -12.13 2.43
CA THR A 125 7.73 -11.64 3.10
C THR A 125 8.95 -12.48 2.78
N GLY A 126 10.15 -12.00 3.10
CA GLY A 126 11.40 -12.69 2.82
C GLY A 126 11.92 -12.53 1.39
N LEU A 127 11.32 -11.65 0.59
CA LEU A 127 11.73 -11.35 -0.79
C LEU A 127 12.25 -9.91 -0.88
N ALA A 128 11.37 -8.94 -0.89
CA ALA A 128 11.72 -7.52 -0.94
C ALA A 128 11.94 -6.93 0.47
N PHE A 129 11.29 -7.48 1.46
CA PHE A 129 11.33 -7.03 2.85
C PHE A 129 10.94 -8.17 3.79
N ASP A 130 11.28 -8.00 5.06
CA ASP A 130 10.73 -8.75 6.20
C ASP A 130 9.81 -7.82 7.01
N VAL A 131 9.02 -8.40 7.92
CA VAL A 131 8.14 -7.63 8.80
C VAL A 131 8.27 -8.12 10.23
N ILE A 132 8.43 -7.17 11.16
CA ILE A 132 8.17 -7.39 12.57
C ILE A 132 6.69 -7.10 12.79
N ASP A 133 5.93 -8.11 13.17
CA ASP A 133 4.47 -8.05 13.39
C ASP A 133 4.23 -7.88 14.89
N VAL A 134 3.71 -6.72 15.27
CA VAL A 134 3.44 -6.33 16.66
C VAL A 134 1.95 -6.50 16.92
N ASP A 135 1.59 -7.57 17.62
CA ASP A 135 0.20 -7.92 17.89
C ASP A 135 -0.27 -7.45 19.30
N VAL A 136 -1.49 -6.97 19.38
CA VAL A 136 -2.12 -6.62 20.67
C VAL A 136 -2.68 -7.87 21.36
N PRO A 137 -2.71 -7.92 22.74
CA PRO A 137 -2.43 -6.81 23.65
C PRO A 137 -0.96 -6.64 24.06
N ASP A 138 -0.11 -7.65 23.97
CA ASP A 138 1.22 -7.70 24.58
C ASP A 138 2.31 -6.99 23.76
N GLY A 139 2.18 -7.03 22.44
CA GLY A 139 3.18 -6.52 21.51
C GLY A 139 3.57 -5.06 21.72
N PRO A 140 2.65 -4.11 21.97
CA PRO A 140 3.03 -2.71 22.20
C PRO A 140 3.99 -2.50 23.36
N ALA A 141 3.81 -3.20 24.49
CA ALA A 141 4.71 -3.11 25.64
C ALA A 141 6.08 -3.74 25.33
N THR A 142 6.07 -4.90 24.67
CA THR A 142 7.29 -5.56 24.20
C THR A 142 8.04 -4.69 23.20
N TYR A 143 7.36 -4.10 22.24
CA TYR A 143 7.96 -3.21 21.23
C TYR A 143 8.61 -1.98 21.88
N ALA A 144 7.94 -1.34 22.84
CA ALA A 144 8.49 -0.20 23.57
C ALA A 144 9.80 -0.57 24.32
N ARG A 145 9.85 -1.77 24.92
CA ARG A 145 11.05 -2.30 25.57
C ARG A 145 12.17 -2.54 24.55
N LEU A 146 11.86 -3.20 23.42
CA LEU A 146 12.86 -3.49 22.39
C LEU A 146 13.45 -2.22 21.77
N ILE A 147 12.65 -1.15 21.63
CA ILE A 147 13.17 0.18 21.23
C ILE A 147 14.14 0.72 22.28
N ALA A 148 13.77 0.68 23.56
CA ALA A 148 14.61 1.19 24.65
C ALA A 148 15.94 0.44 24.76
N ASP A 149 15.95 -0.84 24.40
CA ASP A 149 17.12 -1.73 24.40
C ASP A 149 17.93 -1.68 23.08
N ASP A 150 17.55 -0.81 22.12
CA ASP A 150 18.17 -0.68 20.78
C ASP A 150 18.21 -2.02 20.01
N LEU A 151 17.15 -2.83 20.14
CA LEU A 151 17.03 -4.15 19.53
C LEU A 151 16.11 -4.18 18.28
N ILE A 152 15.52 -3.05 17.92
CA ILE A 152 14.72 -2.94 16.70
C ILE A 152 15.63 -2.50 15.54
N PRO A 153 15.67 -3.24 14.43
CA PRO A 153 16.40 -2.82 13.24
C PRO A 153 15.78 -1.57 12.60
N ASP A 154 16.50 -0.95 11.66
CA ASP A 154 16.00 0.20 10.91
C ASP A 154 14.67 -0.11 10.24
N VAL A 155 13.63 0.63 10.62
CA VAL A 155 12.26 0.49 10.07
C VAL A 155 12.11 1.40 8.87
N HIS A 156 11.83 0.80 7.72
CA HIS A 156 11.72 1.48 6.43
C HIS A 156 10.28 1.67 5.94
N GLY A 157 9.30 1.36 6.77
CA GLY A 157 7.89 1.56 6.54
C GLY A 157 7.06 1.01 7.68
N GLN A 158 5.89 1.60 7.96
CA GLN A 158 5.03 1.14 9.04
C GLN A 158 3.57 1.13 8.63
N VAL A 159 2.88 0.06 8.97
CA VAL A 159 1.44 -0.12 8.75
C VAL A 159 0.75 -0.33 10.09
N ALA A 160 -0.32 0.43 10.34
CA ALA A 160 -1.26 0.08 11.40
C ALA A 160 -2.16 -1.07 10.91
N THR A 161 -2.28 -2.13 11.72
CA THR A 161 -3.08 -3.29 11.34
C THR A 161 -4.54 -3.12 11.72
N ALA A 162 -5.43 -3.76 10.99
CA ALA A 162 -6.86 -3.77 11.29
C ALA A 162 -7.20 -4.39 12.68
N SER A 163 -6.25 -5.12 13.27
CA SER A 163 -6.37 -5.70 14.62
C SER A 163 -5.97 -4.72 15.72
N GLY A 164 -5.33 -3.60 15.38
CA GLY A 164 -4.84 -2.60 16.34
C GLY A 164 -3.35 -2.72 16.67
N GLY A 165 -2.62 -3.60 15.98
CA GLY A 165 -1.17 -3.75 16.06
C GLY A 165 -0.43 -2.99 14.97
N LEU A 166 0.85 -3.35 14.74
CA LEU A 166 1.71 -2.73 13.75
C LEU A 166 2.43 -3.78 12.92
N HIS A 167 2.66 -3.49 11.64
CA HIS A 167 3.67 -4.15 10.83
C HIS A 167 4.83 -3.18 10.62
N LEU A 168 6.03 -3.54 11.03
CA LEU A 168 7.25 -2.77 10.84
C LEU A 168 8.03 -3.41 9.69
N TYR A 169 8.14 -2.70 8.57
CA TYR A 169 8.81 -3.18 7.38
C TYR A 169 10.31 -2.90 7.49
N ILE A 170 11.10 -3.96 7.36
CA ILE A 170 12.57 -3.93 7.47
C ILE A 170 13.19 -4.60 6.22
N PRO A 171 14.47 -4.36 5.89
CA PRO A 171 15.15 -5.05 4.81
C PRO A 171 15.09 -6.57 4.97
N ALA A 172 14.94 -7.30 3.85
CA ALA A 172 14.94 -8.76 3.88
C ALA A 172 16.29 -9.30 4.37
N SER A 173 16.25 -10.16 5.39
CA SER A 173 17.45 -10.78 5.98
C SER A 173 17.81 -12.13 5.38
N GLY A 174 16.85 -12.77 4.68
CA GLY A 174 16.94 -14.16 4.26
C GLY A 174 16.47 -15.16 5.33
N ASP A 175 16.11 -14.70 6.52
CA ASP A 175 15.60 -15.53 7.59
C ASP A 175 14.19 -16.07 7.29
N GLY A 176 13.87 -17.22 7.90
CA GLY A 176 12.54 -17.83 7.82
C GLY A 176 11.52 -17.13 8.71
N ASN A 177 10.23 -17.36 8.38
CA ASN A 177 9.10 -16.90 9.20
C ASN A 177 9.13 -17.55 10.58
N ARG A 178 9.00 -16.76 11.65
CA ARG A 178 9.01 -17.21 13.05
C ARG A 178 7.92 -16.52 13.84
N ALA A 179 7.06 -17.29 14.50
CA ALA A 179 6.02 -16.76 15.39
C ALA A 179 6.51 -16.77 16.85
N GLY A 180 6.01 -15.82 17.63
CA GLY A 180 6.24 -15.75 19.08
C GLY A 180 7.70 -15.59 19.47
N ILE A 181 8.45 -14.78 18.73
CA ILE A 181 9.88 -14.52 19.08
C ILE A 181 10.00 -13.77 20.40
N GLU A 182 9.00 -12.97 20.72
CA GLU A 182 8.80 -12.28 22.00
C GLU A 182 7.27 -12.20 22.25
N PRO A 183 6.80 -11.88 23.47
CA PRO A 183 5.37 -11.72 23.72
C PRO A 183 4.71 -10.70 22.80
N GLY A 184 3.76 -11.16 21.96
CA GLY A 184 3.07 -10.34 20.98
C GLY A 184 3.92 -9.86 19.80
N ILE A 185 5.09 -10.47 19.57
CA ILE A 185 5.96 -10.15 18.43
C ILE A 185 6.19 -11.40 17.59
N ASP A 186 5.85 -11.31 16.30
CA ASP A 186 6.17 -12.29 15.30
C ASP A 186 7.18 -11.72 14.29
N TYR A 187 8.00 -12.59 13.74
CA TYR A 187 8.88 -12.26 12.61
C TYR A 187 8.36 -12.89 11.33
N ARG A 188 7.99 -12.07 10.35
CA ARG A 188 7.51 -12.49 9.04
C ARG A 188 8.64 -12.38 8.03
N GLY A 189 9.43 -13.45 7.92
CA GLY A 189 10.50 -13.61 6.94
C GLY A 189 10.09 -14.53 5.79
N HIS A 190 11.07 -15.24 5.22
CA HIS A 190 10.83 -16.15 4.11
C HIS A 190 9.79 -17.22 4.47
N GLY A 191 8.82 -17.43 3.58
CA GLY A 191 7.72 -18.38 3.79
C GLY A 191 6.50 -17.79 4.52
N GLY A 192 6.54 -16.50 4.90
CA GLY A 192 5.43 -15.75 5.44
C GLY A 192 4.76 -14.83 4.41
N TYR A 193 3.72 -14.15 4.86
CA TYR A 193 3.08 -13.04 4.14
C TYR A 193 2.39 -12.11 5.12
N VAL A 194 2.14 -10.88 4.67
CA VAL A 194 1.36 -9.88 5.39
C VAL A 194 0.16 -9.41 4.58
N VAL A 195 -0.84 -8.86 5.26
CA VAL A 195 -1.95 -8.14 4.63
C VAL A 195 -1.53 -6.70 4.43
N ALA A 196 -1.65 -6.21 3.21
CA ALA A 196 -1.22 -4.87 2.84
C ALA A 196 -2.39 -3.87 2.75
N PRO A 197 -2.15 -2.58 3.03
CA PRO A 197 -3.12 -1.51 2.78
C PRO A 197 -3.58 -1.48 1.30
N PRO A 198 -4.82 -1.06 1.02
CA PRO A 198 -5.88 -0.63 1.90
C PRO A 198 -6.87 -1.75 2.27
N SER A 199 -6.37 -2.96 2.45
CA SER A 199 -7.17 -4.13 2.84
C SER A 199 -7.98 -3.89 4.11
N THR A 200 -9.09 -4.63 4.28
CA THR A 200 -9.99 -4.48 5.43
C THR A 200 -10.25 -5.80 6.14
N LEU A 201 -10.67 -5.74 7.41
CA LEU A 201 -10.96 -6.89 8.24
C LEU A 201 -12.38 -6.84 8.81
N GLY A 202 -13.10 -7.96 8.65
CA GLY A 202 -14.42 -8.16 9.22
C GLY A 202 -15.51 -7.23 8.67
N ALA A 203 -16.74 -7.44 9.10
CA ALA A 203 -17.91 -6.71 8.60
C ALA A 203 -17.91 -5.20 8.89
N ARG A 204 -17.13 -4.73 9.88
CA ARG A 204 -16.99 -3.30 10.18
C ARG A 204 -15.94 -2.59 9.36
N GLY A 205 -15.23 -3.30 8.46
CA GLY A 205 -14.27 -2.72 7.53
C GLY A 205 -13.06 -2.04 8.18
N ARG A 206 -12.59 -2.54 9.36
CA ARG A 206 -11.33 -2.02 9.94
C ARG A 206 -10.22 -2.22 8.93
N ALA A 207 -9.43 -1.17 8.65
CA ALA A 207 -8.47 -1.16 7.56
C ALA A 207 -7.02 -1.30 8.06
N TRP A 208 -6.17 -1.88 7.19
CA TRP A 208 -4.73 -1.67 7.23
C TRP A 208 -4.40 -0.37 6.52
N TYR A 209 -3.58 0.47 7.11
CA TYR A 209 -3.15 1.72 6.49
C TYR A 209 -1.70 2.06 6.83
N TRP A 210 -1.02 2.71 5.90
CA TRP A 210 0.33 3.20 6.11
C TRP A 210 0.34 4.34 7.12
N THR A 211 1.09 4.19 8.21
CA THR A 211 1.43 5.29 9.14
C THR A 211 2.76 5.92 8.78
N VAL A 212 3.67 5.12 8.19
CA VAL A 212 4.91 5.59 7.56
C VAL A 212 5.01 4.89 6.21
N ALA A 213 5.01 5.66 5.13
CA ALA A 213 5.17 5.11 3.78
C ALA A 213 6.52 4.40 3.63
N PRO A 214 6.61 3.33 2.80
CA PRO A 214 7.86 2.61 2.64
C PRO A 214 8.94 3.50 2.01
N SER A 215 10.15 3.40 2.54
CA SER A 215 11.29 4.15 2.03
C SER A 215 11.75 3.65 0.66
N PRO A 216 12.52 4.46 -0.11
CA PRO A 216 13.09 4.02 -1.38
C PRO A 216 13.97 2.76 -1.29
N LEU A 217 14.55 2.47 -0.12
CA LEU A 217 15.35 1.25 0.09
C LEU A 217 14.54 -0.03 -0.06
N LEU A 218 13.23 0.00 0.26
CA LEU A 218 12.34 -1.14 0.07
C LEU A 218 11.62 -1.12 -1.28
N THR A 219 11.57 0.02 -1.95
CA THR A 219 10.80 0.21 -3.19
C THR A 219 11.69 0.37 -4.44
N ALA A 220 13.00 0.42 -4.26
CA ALA A 220 13.95 0.43 -5.37
C ALA A 220 13.93 -0.95 -6.06
N VAL A 221 13.44 -1.00 -7.29
CA VAL A 221 13.62 -2.17 -8.16
C VAL A 221 15.12 -2.25 -8.47
N THR A 222 15.81 -3.21 -7.88
CA THR A 222 17.16 -3.57 -8.35
C THR A 222 17.02 -4.05 -9.79
N ALA A 223 17.55 -3.24 -10.72
CA ALA A 223 17.58 -3.52 -12.15
C ALA A 223 18.46 -4.73 -12.47
#